data_ecd55120e3edeb6eed2330bdc815034e
#
_entry.id   ecd55120e3edeb6eed2330bdc815034e
#
_cell.length_a   1.000
_cell.length_b   1.000
_cell.length_c   1.000
_cell.angle_alpha   90.00
_cell.angle_beta   90.00
_cell.angle_gamma   90.00
#
_symmetry.space_group_name_H-M   'P 1'
#
loop_
_entity.id
_entity.type
_entity.pdbx_description
1 polymer ?
#
loop_
_entity_poly.entity_id
_entity_poly.type
_entity_poly.pdbx_seq_one_letter_code
_entity_poly.pdbx_strand_id
1 'polypeptide(L)'
;MGSHVEYIKMGDMCSVPFNVACGTCRNCKERHTDVCLRANEELGYYCAYGFNLGGWQGGGQAEYMVVPWADFQLLKFPDRAQALEKIRDLTLLSDILPTGFHGCTEARVGPGSTVYIAGAGPVGRCAAASAHLLGASCIIVADSNKARLALVEKAGYETVDTSSETPVPDQVEKILGTGQRWVDGGVDCVGLECHGYGPHGVGKNEEEAVVNMLMEVVKPAGAIGIPGVYTDQDPGAPAALNKQGKIAWAFPPRLGSSRRSTPPANARSCITTAT
;
A
#
# COMPACT_ATOMS: atom_id res chain seq x y z
N MET A 1 13.78 -24.79 15.45
CA MET A 1 12.36 -24.75 15.08
C MET A 1 11.53 -24.98 16.33
N GLY A 2 10.35 -24.34 16.42
CA GLY A 2 9.39 -24.62 17.49
C GLY A 2 8.79 -26.02 17.35
N SER A 3 8.41 -26.62 18.49
CA SER A 3 7.88 -27.99 18.52
C SER A 3 6.56 -28.24 17.80
N HIS A 4 5.82 -27.14 17.53
CA HIS A 4 4.51 -27.19 16.85
C HIS A 4 4.57 -26.74 15.38
N VAL A 5 5.76 -26.59 14.81
CA VAL A 5 5.93 -26.25 13.38
C VAL A 5 5.95 -27.56 12.59
N GLU A 6 4.93 -27.74 11.74
CA GLU A 6 4.70 -28.98 11.00
C GLU A 6 4.98 -28.83 9.49
N TYR A 7 4.60 -27.69 8.91
CA TYR A 7 4.68 -27.46 7.46
C TYR A 7 6.07 -27.04 7.00
N ILE A 8 6.70 -26.13 7.72
CA ILE A 8 8.04 -25.62 7.42
C ILE A 8 9.11 -26.57 7.96
N LYS A 9 10.15 -26.82 7.19
CA LYS A 9 11.26 -27.70 7.56
C LYS A 9 12.59 -26.96 7.54
N MET A 10 13.56 -27.49 8.27
CA MET A 10 14.94 -26.97 8.21
C MET A 10 15.49 -27.05 6.79
N GLY A 11 16.04 -25.94 6.32
CA GLY A 11 16.56 -25.81 4.97
C GLY A 11 15.56 -25.28 3.93
N ASP A 12 14.28 -25.14 4.30
CA ASP A 12 13.30 -24.49 3.40
C ASP A 12 13.66 -23.03 3.18
N MET A 13 13.48 -22.56 1.96
CA MET A 13 13.53 -21.14 1.63
C MET A 13 12.13 -20.55 1.72
N CYS A 14 12.04 -19.43 2.44
CA CYS A 14 10.77 -18.79 2.70
C CYS A 14 10.87 -17.27 2.56
N SER A 15 9.78 -16.64 2.13
CA SER A 15 9.57 -15.21 2.35
C SER A 15 8.88 -15.01 3.69
N VAL A 16 9.31 -13.99 4.43
CA VAL A 16 8.74 -13.57 5.70
C VAL A 16 7.99 -12.27 5.46
N PRO A 17 6.66 -12.22 5.62
CA PRO A 17 5.93 -10.96 5.51
C PRO A 17 6.32 -10.03 6.65
N PHE A 18 6.26 -8.73 6.42
CA PHE A 18 6.62 -7.76 7.47
C PHE A 18 5.58 -7.71 8.60
N ASN A 19 4.31 -7.97 8.32
CA ASN A 19 3.27 -8.07 9.34
C ASN A 19 3.35 -9.40 10.09
N VAL A 20 2.86 -9.38 11.32
CA VAL A 20 2.74 -10.58 12.15
C VAL A 20 1.28 -10.91 12.36
N ALA A 21 0.87 -12.13 12.00
CA ALA A 21 -0.51 -12.58 12.09
C ALA A 21 -0.61 -14.02 12.61
N CYS A 22 -1.64 -14.33 13.40
CA CYS A 22 -1.79 -15.64 14.01
C CYS A 22 -2.49 -16.70 13.13
N GLY A 23 -3.14 -16.29 12.03
CA GLY A 23 -3.89 -17.19 11.15
C GLY A 23 -5.22 -17.74 11.70
N THR A 24 -5.53 -17.54 13.00
CA THR A 24 -6.63 -18.25 13.67
C THR A 24 -7.69 -17.33 14.26
N CYS A 25 -7.41 -16.05 14.48
CA CYS A 25 -8.40 -15.09 14.96
C CYS A 25 -9.44 -14.76 13.88
N ARG A 26 -10.49 -14.05 14.25
CA ARG A 26 -11.56 -13.68 13.34
C ARG A 26 -11.04 -12.88 12.14
N ASN A 27 -10.26 -11.84 12.38
CA ASN A 27 -9.72 -10.98 11.31
C ASN A 27 -8.84 -11.80 10.34
N CYS A 28 -7.95 -12.65 10.86
CA CYS A 28 -7.13 -13.50 9.99
C CYS A 28 -7.96 -14.46 9.14
N LYS A 29 -9.05 -15.02 9.69
CA LYS A 29 -9.98 -15.89 8.93
C LYS A 29 -10.76 -15.12 7.87
N GLU A 30 -11.03 -13.84 8.10
CA GLU A 30 -11.65 -12.91 7.17
C GLU A 30 -10.62 -12.28 6.20
N ARG A 31 -9.34 -12.72 6.25
CA ARG A 31 -8.20 -12.24 5.45
C ARG A 31 -7.70 -10.83 5.79
N HIS A 32 -8.09 -10.28 6.92
CA HIS A 32 -7.55 -9.04 7.46
C HIS A 32 -6.34 -9.36 8.37
N THR A 33 -5.26 -9.86 7.76
CA THR A 33 -4.07 -10.32 8.49
C THR A 33 -3.20 -9.19 8.99
N ASP A 34 -3.33 -8.03 8.39
CA ASP A 34 -2.69 -6.77 8.77
C ASP A 34 -3.14 -6.25 10.14
N VAL A 35 -4.37 -6.57 10.55
CA VAL A 35 -4.96 -6.19 11.83
C VAL A 35 -5.33 -7.42 12.68
N CYS A 36 -4.33 -8.26 12.93
CA CYS A 36 -4.49 -9.48 13.71
C CYS A 36 -4.92 -9.17 15.14
N LEU A 37 -6.03 -9.76 15.60
CA LEU A 37 -6.59 -9.53 16.95
C LEU A 37 -5.79 -10.18 18.09
N ARG A 38 -4.78 -11.00 17.79
CA ARG A 38 -3.97 -11.73 18.78
C ARG A 38 -2.51 -11.37 18.78
N ALA A 39 -2.00 -10.83 17.68
CA ALA A 39 -0.57 -10.55 17.57
C ALA A 39 -0.15 -9.33 18.41
N ASN A 40 -1.07 -8.38 18.63
CA ASN A 40 -0.79 -7.16 19.37
C ASN A 40 -2.06 -6.54 19.97
N GLU A 41 -2.59 -7.14 21.01
CA GLU A 41 -3.81 -6.66 21.68
C GLU A 41 -3.59 -5.32 22.39
N GLU A 42 -2.39 -5.07 22.93
CA GLU A 42 -2.08 -3.90 23.76
C GLU A 42 -1.96 -2.61 22.93
N LEU A 43 -1.45 -2.70 21.71
CA LEU A 43 -1.15 -1.54 20.86
C LEU A 43 -2.13 -1.32 19.70
N GLY A 44 -3.30 -1.96 19.74
CA GLY A 44 -4.38 -1.70 18.78
C GLY A 44 -4.41 -2.61 17.56
N TYR A 45 -3.90 -3.84 17.74
CA TYR A 45 -4.03 -4.94 16.77
C TYR A 45 -3.15 -4.87 15.52
N TYR A 46 -2.32 -3.86 15.39
CA TYR A 46 -1.28 -3.81 14.36
C TYR A 46 0.02 -4.44 14.89
N CYS A 47 0.63 -5.34 14.14
CA CYS A 47 1.86 -5.99 14.53
C CYS A 47 2.78 -6.20 13.33
N ALA A 48 3.99 -5.68 13.42
CA ALA A 48 4.99 -5.81 12.37
C ALA A 48 6.41 -5.91 12.92
N TYR A 49 7.30 -6.50 12.14
CA TYR A 49 8.72 -6.53 12.46
C TYR A 49 9.35 -5.14 12.31
N GLY A 50 10.31 -4.83 13.20
CA GLY A 50 11.10 -3.60 13.12
C GLY A 50 10.39 -2.34 13.64
N PHE A 51 9.12 -2.42 14.00
CA PHE A 51 8.39 -1.33 14.61
C PHE A 51 8.24 -1.51 16.11
N ASN A 52 8.33 -0.43 16.89
CA ASN A 52 7.99 -0.44 18.31
C ASN A 52 6.51 -0.77 18.58
N LEU A 53 5.73 -0.77 17.53
CA LEU A 53 4.30 -0.97 17.52
C LEU A 53 3.96 -2.46 17.39
N GLY A 54 4.31 -3.28 18.29
CA GLY A 54 3.86 -4.61 18.14
C GLY A 54 4.61 -5.67 18.88
N GLY A 55 5.51 -5.27 19.73
CA GLY A 55 6.23 -6.18 20.58
C GLY A 55 7.23 -7.12 19.88
N TRP A 56 7.27 -7.11 18.56
CA TRP A 56 8.22 -7.91 17.78
C TRP A 56 9.42 -7.04 17.40
N GLN A 57 10.24 -6.81 18.40
CA GLN A 57 11.50 -6.07 18.22
C GLN A 57 12.46 -6.86 17.34
N GLY A 58 13.20 -6.14 16.52
CA GLY A 58 14.10 -6.71 15.53
C GLY A 58 13.41 -6.85 14.16
N GLY A 59 14.16 -6.57 13.13
CA GLY A 59 13.73 -6.65 11.74
C GLY A 59 14.38 -7.81 11.00
N GLY A 60 14.16 -7.85 9.69
CA GLY A 60 14.76 -8.84 8.80
C GLY A 60 16.21 -8.58 8.44
N GLN A 61 16.80 -7.44 8.85
CA GLN A 61 18.24 -7.15 8.69
C GLN A 61 19.05 -7.77 9.83
N ALA A 62 18.98 -9.08 9.96
CA ALA A 62 19.60 -9.87 11.00
C ALA A 62 19.95 -11.27 10.48
N GLU A 63 20.93 -11.92 11.09
CA GLU A 63 21.27 -13.32 10.78
C GLU A 63 20.18 -14.29 11.21
N TYR A 64 19.45 -13.94 12.27
CA TYR A 64 18.34 -14.73 12.83
C TYR A 64 17.20 -13.84 13.22
N MET A 65 16.00 -14.34 13.01
CA MET A 65 14.77 -13.68 13.47
C MET A 65 13.77 -14.72 14.00
N VAL A 66 12.96 -14.33 14.96
CA VAL A 66 11.87 -15.16 15.46
C VAL A 66 10.65 -14.93 14.59
N VAL A 67 10.08 -16.01 14.05
CA VAL A 67 8.83 -15.97 13.29
C VAL A 67 7.76 -16.72 14.09
N PRO A 68 6.83 -16.01 14.73
CA PRO A 68 5.69 -16.65 15.40
C PRO A 68 4.74 -17.23 14.35
N TRP A 69 4.00 -18.26 14.73
CA TRP A 69 3.04 -18.93 13.82
C TRP A 69 3.63 -19.26 12.45
N ALA A 70 4.85 -19.81 12.42
CA ALA A 70 5.67 -19.96 11.22
C ALA A 70 4.94 -20.67 10.06
N ASP A 71 4.14 -21.70 10.35
CA ASP A 71 3.39 -22.42 9.33
C ASP A 71 2.29 -21.59 8.65
N PHE A 72 1.84 -20.50 9.29
CA PHE A 72 0.92 -19.54 8.70
C PHE A 72 1.64 -18.35 8.07
N GLN A 73 2.67 -17.84 8.76
CA GLN A 73 3.37 -16.61 8.37
C GLN A 73 4.29 -16.80 7.16
N LEU A 74 4.93 -17.97 7.05
CA LEU A 74 5.99 -18.14 6.06
C LEU A 74 5.44 -18.59 4.70
N LEU A 75 5.76 -17.84 3.65
CA LEU A 75 5.55 -18.28 2.28
C LEU A 75 6.75 -19.15 1.86
N LYS A 76 6.57 -20.45 1.90
CA LYS A 76 7.58 -21.41 1.46
C LYS A 76 7.67 -21.46 -0.06
N PHE A 77 8.89 -21.35 -0.58
CA PHE A 77 9.15 -21.55 -1.99
C PHE A 77 9.28 -23.05 -2.31
N PRO A 78 8.57 -23.55 -3.32
CA PRO A 78 8.53 -24.97 -3.61
C PRO A 78 9.86 -25.51 -4.14
N ASP A 79 10.61 -24.71 -4.86
CA ASP A 79 11.91 -25.05 -5.45
C ASP A 79 13.01 -24.10 -4.90
N ARG A 80 13.93 -24.70 -4.14
CA ARG A 80 15.04 -23.96 -3.53
C ARG A 80 16.03 -23.42 -4.57
N ALA A 81 16.32 -24.15 -5.64
CA ALA A 81 17.29 -23.73 -6.64
C ALA A 81 16.75 -22.52 -7.43
N GLN A 82 15.49 -22.60 -7.84
CA GLN A 82 14.80 -21.48 -8.49
C GLN A 82 14.68 -20.27 -7.56
N ALA A 83 14.41 -20.49 -6.28
CA ALA A 83 14.33 -19.41 -5.31
C ALA A 83 15.67 -18.70 -5.11
N LEU A 84 16.78 -19.44 -5.10
CA LEU A 84 18.12 -18.84 -5.04
C LEU A 84 18.47 -18.05 -6.30
N GLU A 85 18.10 -18.55 -7.47
CA GLU A 85 18.31 -17.85 -8.74
C GLU A 85 17.53 -16.51 -8.78
N LYS A 86 16.29 -16.52 -8.30
CA LYS A 86 15.37 -15.37 -8.35
C LYS A 86 15.27 -14.58 -7.04
N ILE A 87 16.22 -14.75 -6.12
CA ILE A 87 16.12 -14.23 -4.77
C ILE A 87 15.93 -12.71 -4.70
N ARG A 88 16.49 -11.95 -5.65
CA ARG A 88 16.33 -10.50 -5.73
C ARG A 88 14.88 -10.09 -6.01
N ASP A 89 14.21 -10.81 -6.90
CA ASP A 89 12.80 -10.54 -7.24
C ASP A 89 11.90 -11.03 -6.12
N LEU A 90 12.21 -12.18 -5.53
CA LEU A 90 11.41 -12.78 -4.46
C LEU A 90 11.45 -11.99 -3.15
N THR A 91 12.47 -11.14 -2.92
CA THR A 91 12.46 -10.21 -1.78
C THR A 91 11.30 -9.23 -1.80
N LEU A 92 10.76 -8.91 -2.96
CA LEU A 92 9.61 -8.03 -3.09
C LEU A 92 8.34 -8.60 -2.45
N LEU A 93 8.27 -9.92 -2.29
CA LEU A 93 7.11 -10.64 -1.73
C LEU A 93 6.92 -10.45 -0.24
N SER A 94 7.95 -9.96 0.46
CA SER A 94 7.82 -9.70 1.92
C SER A 94 7.01 -8.47 2.26
N ASP A 95 6.90 -7.50 1.32
CA ASP A 95 6.25 -6.21 1.58
C ASP A 95 5.71 -5.57 0.30
N ILE A 96 6.57 -4.97 -0.52
CA ILE A 96 6.16 -3.96 -1.51
C ILE A 96 5.32 -4.49 -2.66
N LEU A 97 5.49 -5.74 -3.06
CA LEU A 97 4.63 -6.35 -4.08
C LEU A 97 3.21 -6.63 -3.54
N PRO A 98 3.03 -7.34 -2.42
CA PRO A 98 1.70 -7.52 -1.84
C PRO A 98 1.07 -6.18 -1.41
N THR A 99 1.85 -5.20 -0.95
CA THR A 99 1.39 -3.85 -0.66
C THR A 99 0.77 -3.17 -1.89
N GLY A 100 1.48 -3.18 -3.01
CA GLY A 100 0.97 -2.64 -4.27
C GLY A 100 -0.25 -3.41 -4.79
N PHE A 101 -0.24 -4.74 -4.68
CA PHE A 101 -1.37 -5.58 -5.07
C PHE A 101 -2.61 -5.29 -4.22
N HIS A 102 -2.44 -5.18 -2.91
CA HIS A 102 -3.51 -4.87 -1.99
C HIS A 102 -4.12 -3.49 -2.28
N GLY A 103 -3.28 -2.46 -2.48
CA GLY A 103 -3.76 -1.14 -2.90
C GLY A 103 -4.62 -1.19 -4.16
N CYS A 104 -4.26 -2.01 -5.13
CA CYS A 104 -5.07 -2.21 -6.35
C CYS A 104 -6.38 -2.95 -6.06
N THR A 105 -6.39 -3.96 -5.18
CA THR A 105 -7.63 -4.68 -4.82
C THR A 105 -8.60 -3.77 -4.07
N GLU A 106 -8.12 -2.92 -3.17
CA GLU A 106 -8.93 -1.94 -2.47
C GLU A 106 -9.44 -0.83 -3.39
N ALA A 107 -8.64 -0.43 -4.38
CA ALA A 107 -9.07 0.45 -5.47
C ALA A 107 -10.03 -0.24 -6.46
N ARG A 108 -10.41 -1.51 -6.22
CA ARG A 108 -11.27 -2.33 -7.06
C ARG A 108 -10.82 -2.43 -8.51
N VAL A 109 -9.51 -2.45 -8.71
CA VAL A 109 -8.93 -2.67 -10.03
C VAL A 109 -9.29 -4.07 -10.54
N GLY A 110 -9.75 -4.15 -11.76
CA GLY A 110 -10.13 -5.39 -12.41
C GLY A 110 -10.10 -5.28 -13.93
N PRO A 111 -10.58 -6.30 -14.65
CA PRO A 111 -10.54 -6.33 -16.11
C PRO A 111 -11.20 -5.09 -16.74
N GLY A 112 -10.44 -4.41 -17.60
CA GLY A 112 -10.91 -3.21 -18.28
C GLY A 112 -10.83 -1.91 -17.49
N SER A 113 -10.42 -1.92 -16.22
CA SER A 113 -10.31 -0.70 -15.40
C SER A 113 -9.24 0.25 -15.93
N THR A 114 -9.49 1.53 -15.76
CA THR A 114 -8.47 2.58 -15.77
C THR A 114 -8.04 2.88 -14.34
N VAL A 115 -6.75 2.98 -14.07
CA VAL A 115 -6.23 3.21 -12.71
C VAL A 115 -5.17 4.31 -12.69
N TYR A 116 -5.27 5.19 -11.70
CA TYR A 116 -4.26 6.20 -11.39
C TYR A 116 -3.51 5.80 -10.13
N ILE A 117 -2.19 5.72 -10.23
CA ILE A 117 -1.29 5.35 -9.14
C ILE A 117 -0.41 6.54 -8.80
N ALA A 118 -0.57 7.08 -7.62
CA ALA A 118 0.28 8.14 -7.11
C ALA A 118 1.58 7.56 -6.54
N GLY A 119 2.71 8.04 -7.07
CA GLY A 119 4.06 7.61 -6.71
C GLY A 119 4.61 6.50 -7.61
N ALA A 120 5.77 6.76 -8.23
CA ALA A 120 6.53 5.81 -9.06
C ALA A 120 7.70 5.15 -8.30
N GLY A 121 7.61 5.11 -6.97
CA GLY A 121 8.53 4.41 -6.09
C GLY A 121 8.41 2.88 -6.22
N PRO A 122 9.10 2.09 -5.38
CA PRO A 122 9.03 0.63 -5.43
C PRO A 122 7.59 0.11 -5.29
N VAL A 123 6.82 0.63 -4.33
CA VAL A 123 5.41 0.23 -4.13
C VAL A 123 4.55 0.60 -5.34
N GLY A 124 4.67 1.83 -5.86
CA GLY A 124 3.88 2.27 -7.02
C GLY A 124 4.16 1.46 -8.28
N ARG A 125 5.41 1.09 -8.53
CA ARG A 125 5.75 0.20 -9.66
C ARG A 125 5.23 -1.21 -9.44
N CYS A 126 5.25 -1.72 -8.23
CA CYS A 126 4.60 -2.98 -7.89
C CYS A 126 3.08 -2.90 -8.03
N ALA A 127 2.47 -1.76 -7.66
CA ALA A 127 1.04 -1.52 -7.89
C ALA A 127 0.71 -1.50 -9.40
N ALA A 128 1.55 -0.87 -10.23
CA ALA A 128 1.36 -0.88 -11.69
C ALA A 128 1.42 -2.32 -12.27
N ALA A 129 2.41 -3.10 -11.87
CA ALA A 129 2.49 -4.51 -12.24
C ALA A 129 1.28 -5.32 -11.75
N SER A 130 0.81 -5.05 -10.54
CA SER A 130 -0.36 -5.69 -9.94
C SER A 130 -1.64 -5.31 -10.68
N ALA A 131 -1.82 -4.04 -11.04
CA ALA A 131 -2.94 -3.58 -11.84
C ALA A 131 -2.98 -4.26 -13.22
N HIS A 132 -1.82 -4.46 -13.84
CA HIS A 132 -1.69 -5.23 -15.08
C HIS A 132 -2.14 -6.69 -14.88
N LEU A 133 -1.68 -7.36 -13.82
CA LEU A 133 -2.09 -8.72 -13.48
C LEU A 133 -3.59 -8.83 -13.20
N LEU A 134 -4.19 -7.80 -12.63
CA LEU A 134 -5.64 -7.72 -12.37
C LEU A 134 -6.46 -7.40 -13.64
N GLY A 135 -5.80 -7.10 -14.76
CA GLY A 135 -6.44 -6.88 -16.05
C GLY A 135 -6.85 -5.45 -16.34
N ALA A 136 -6.24 -4.47 -15.68
CA ALA A 136 -6.47 -3.05 -16.01
C ALA A 136 -6.12 -2.77 -17.49
N SER A 137 -6.96 -1.99 -18.16
CA SER A 137 -6.77 -1.61 -19.56
C SER A 137 -5.87 -0.40 -19.75
N CYS A 138 -5.84 0.50 -18.75
CA CYS A 138 -4.98 1.67 -18.74
C CYS A 138 -4.43 1.88 -17.34
N ILE A 139 -3.11 2.01 -17.22
CA ILE A 139 -2.39 2.17 -15.97
C ILE A 139 -1.58 3.45 -16.06
N ILE A 140 -1.93 4.43 -15.23
CA ILE A 140 -1.34 5.77 -15.21
C ILE A 140 -0.58 5.91 -13.89
N VAL A 141 0.73 6.13 -13.96
CA VAL A 141 1.56 6.32 -12.77
C VAL A 141 2.09 7.74 -12.72
N ALA A 142 1.89 8.40 -11.59
CA ALA A 142 2.27 9.78 -11.38
C ALA A 142 3.44 9.93 -10.41
N ASP A 143 4.38 10.79 -10.74
CA ASP A 143 5.51 11.15 -9.86
C ASP A 143 6.08 12.51 -10.29
N SER A 144 6.82 13.19 -9.42
CA SER A 144 7.61 14.37 -9.78
C SER A 144 9.01 14.01 -10.27
N ASN A 145 9.48 12.80 -10.00
CA ASN A 145 10.81 12.33 -10.36
C ASN A 145 10.83 11.71 -11.76
N LYS A 146 11.40 12.46 -12.70
CA LYS A 146 11.47 12.05 -14.13
C LYS A 146 12.23 10.75 -14.36
N ALA A 147 13.25 10.45 -13.56
CA ALA A 147 13.98 9.18 -13.68
C ALA A 147 13.12 7.98 -13.27
N ARG A 148 12.25 8.14 -12.28
CA ARG A 148 11.27 7.12 -11.90
C ARG A 148 10.20 6.95 -12.98
N LEU A 149 9.67 8.05 -13.52
CA LEU A 149 8.70 8.01 -14.62
C LEU A 149 9.26 7.29 -15.85
N ALA A 150 10.52 7.56 -16.22
CA ALA A 150 11.17 6.86 -17.34
C ALA A 150 11.24 5.33 -17.15
N LEU A 151 11.35 4.84 -15.91
CA LEU A 151 11.28 3.40 -15.60
C LEU A 151 9.86 2.84 -15.78
N VAL A 152 8.85 3.63 -15.49
CA VAL A 152 7.44 3.28 -15.68
C VAL A 152 7.11 3.21 -17.18
N GLU A 153 7.52 4.20 -17.95
CA GLU A 153 7.37 4.24 -19.42
C GLU A 153 8.06 3.05 -20.08
N LYS A 154 9.27 2.71 -19.64
CA LYS A 154 10.01 1.54 -20.12
C LYS A 154 9.26 0.24 -19.85
N ALA A 155 8.45 0.18 -18.79
CA ALA A 155 7.60 -0.96 -18.47
C ALA A 155 6.28 -0.98 -19.28
N GLY A 156 6.02 0.04 -20.09
CA GLY A 156 4.86 0.12 -20.98
C GLY A 156 3.61 0.72 -20.35
N TYR A 157 3.76 1.49 -19.25
CA TYR A 157 2.65 2.17 -18.59
C TYR A 157 2.65 3.67 -18.91
N GLU A 158 1.49 4.30 -18.80
CA GLU A 158 1.34 5.74 -18.98
C GLU A 158 1.87 6.52 -17.78
N THR A 159 2.36 7.72 -18.00
CA THR A 159 2.95 8.57 -16.96
C THR A 159 2.32 9.93 -16.86
N VAL A 160 2.27 10.47 -15.65
CA VAL A 160 1.87 11.83 -15.32
C VAL A 160 2.99 12.50 -14.53
N ASP A 161 3.50 13.60 -15.03
CA ASP A 161 4.49 14.43 -14.35
C ASP A 161 3.79 15.42 -13.42
N THR A 162 3.86 15.14 -12.11
CA THR A 162 3.23 16.00 -11.09
C THR A 162 3.95 17.32 -10.88
N SER A 163 5.17 17.49 -11.42
CA SER A 163 5.93 18.75 -11.42
C SER A 163 5.60 19.67 -12.59
N SER A 164 4.81 19.20 -13.55
CA SER A 164 4.45 19.94 -14.76
C SER A 164 3.56 21.15 -14.46
N GLU A 165 3.62 22.18 -15.32
CA GLU A 165 2.66 23.28 -15.34
C GLU A 165 1.26 22.81 -15.75
N THR A 166 1.16 21.73 -16.52
CA THR A 166 -0.12 21.13 -16.92
C THR A 166 -0.74 20.40 -15.72
N PRO A 167 -1.95 20.76 -15.29
CA PRO A 167 -2.63 20.09 -14.19
C PRO A 167 -2.77 18.58 -14.40
N VAL A 168 -2.70 17.81 -13.33
CA VAL A 168 -2.82 16.34 -13.37
C VAL A 168 -4.10 15.88 -14.09
N PRO A 169 -5.29 16.44 -13.82
CA PRO A 169 -6.51 16.04 -14.53
C PRO A 169 -6.44 16.24 -16.05
N ASP A 170 -5.76 17.30 -16.50
CA ASP A 170 -5.60 17.59 -17.92
C ASP A 170 -4.61 16.62 -18.60
N GLN A 171 -3.57 16.18 -17.86
CA GLN A 171 -2.67 15.12 -18.33
C GLN A 171 -3.40 13.78 -18.43
N VAL A 172 -4.25 13.45 -17.44
CA VAL A 172 -5.10 12.25 -17.45
C VAL A 172 -6.08 12.29 -18.62
N GLU A 173 -6.74 13.43 -18.88
CA GLU A 173 -7.64 13.59 -20.03
C GLU A 173 -6.91 13.35 -21.36
N LYS A 174 -5.67 13.84 -21.48
CA LYS A 174 -4.86 13.63 -22.69
C LYS A 174 -4.54 12.14 -22.91
N ILE A 175 -4.29 11.40 -21.85
CA ILE A 175 -4.00 9.95 -21.91
C ILE A 175 -5.27 9.15 -22.27
N LEU A 176 -6.40 9.46 -21.63
CA LEU A 176 -7.64 8.72 -21.79
C LEU A 176 -8.44 9.11 -23.04
N GLY A 177 -8.14 10.26 -23.61
CA GLY A 177 -8.85 10.82 -24.75
C GLY A 177 -9.91 11.84 -24.35
N THR A 178 -10.50 12.47 -25.35
CA THR A 178 -11.35 13.65 -25.20
C THR A 178 -12.53 13.43 -24.26
N GLY A 179 -12.63 14.27 -23.24
CA GLY A 179 -13.75 14.28 -22.29
C GLY A 179 -13.64 13.28 -21.14
N GLN A 180 -12.57 12.51 -21.06
CA GLN A 180 -12.31 11.59 -19.97
C GLN A 180 -11.25 12.14 -19.01
N ARG A 181 -11.69 12.64 -17.85
CA ARG A 181 -10.80 13.15 -16.79
C ARG A 181 -10.70 12.20 -15.60
N TRP A 182 -11.52 11.16 -15.59
CA TRP A 182 -11.67 10.29 -14.44
C TRP A 182 -11.24 8.87 -14.75
N VAL A 183 -10.61 8.27 -13.75
CA VAL A 183 -10.24 6.87 -13.71
C VAL A 183 -11.22 6.06 -12.85
N ASP A 184 -11.24 4.75 -13.02
CA ASP A 184 -12.11 3.84 -12.26
C ASP A 184 -11.66 3.69 -10.81
N GLY A 185 -10.33 3.64 -10.58
CA GLY A 185 -9.74 3.49 -9.28
C GLY A 185 -8.46 4.28 -9.11
N GLY A 186 -8.09 4.59 -7.88
CA GLY A 186 -6.88 5.29 -7.53
C GLY A 186 -6.08 4.58 -6.44
N VAL A 187 -4.75 4.64 -6.50
CA VAL A 187 -3.88 4.02 -5.50
C VAL A 187 -2.87 5.04 -5.00
N ASP A 188 -2.84 5.26 -3.68
CA ASP A 188 -1.85 6.09 -3.02
C ASP A 188 -0.63 5.25 -2.60
N CYS A 189 0.49 5.43 -3.30
CA CYS A 189 1.77 4.79 -2.99
C CYS A 189 2.81 5.80 -2.47
N VAL A 190 2.38 6.94 -1.93
CA VAL A 190 3.21 8.00 -1.38
C VAL A 190 3.00 8.15 0.13
N GLY A 191 1.77 8.45 0.55
CA GLY A 191 1.45 8.71 1.96
C GLY A 191 1.77 10.14 2.40
N LEU A 192 2.03 10.32 3.70
CA LEU A 192 2.23 11.60 4.37
C LEU A 192 3.38 12.45 3.80
N GLU A 193 4.44 11.83 3.33
CA GLU A 193 5.62 12.53 2.79
C GLU A 193 5.41 12.98 1.34
N CYS A 194 4.21 13.48 1.02
CA CYS A 194 3.92 14.00 -0.31
C CYS A 194 4.25 15.48 -0.43
N HIS A 195 4.40 15.90 -1.69
CA HIS A 195 4.66 17.28 -2.07
C HIS A 195 3.49 17.83 -2.87
N GLY A 196 3.32 19.14 -2.84
CA GLY A 196 2.36 19.82 -3.69
C GLY A 196 2.63 19.61 -5.18
N TYR A 197 1.63 19.91 -5.97
CA TYR A 197 1.64 19.72 -7.42
C TYR A 197 2.14 20.98 -8.16
N GLY A 198 2.59 20.77 -9.38
CA GLY A 198 3.11 21.83 -10.25
C GLY A 198 4.54 22.28 -9.89
N PRO A 199 5.11 23.20 -10.70
CA PRO A 199 6.52 23.61 -10.56
C PRO A 199 6.84 24.32 -9.24
N HIS A 200 5.82 24.88 -8.58
CA HIS A 200 5.98 25.59 -7.31
C HIS A 200 5.58 24.74 -6.08
N GLY A 201 4.96 23.60 -6.27
CA GLY A 201 4.56 22.66 -5.21
C GLY A 201 5.64 21.64 -4.87
N VAL A 202 6.45 21.25 -5.84
CA VAL A 202 7.53 20.27 -5.64
C VAL A 202 8.51 20.77 -4.57
N GLY A 203 8.76 19.92 -3.55
CA GLY A 203 9.61 20.24 -2.41
C GLY A 203 8.91 20.98 -1.27
N LYS A 204 7.63 21.31 -1.41
CA LYS A 204 6.79 21.77 -0.30
C LYS A 204 5.96 20.60 0.20
N ASN A 205 6.12 20.24 1.47
CA ASN A 205 5.31 19.20 2.09
C ASN A 205 3.85 19.66 2.14
N GLU A 206 2.97 18.90 1.54
CA GLU A 206 1.52 19.07 1.56
C GLU A 206 0.90 17.69 1.81
N GLU A 207 0.75 17.35 3.08
CA GLU A 207 0.42 16.00 3.56
C GLU A 207 -0.87 15.41 2.96
N GLU A 208 -1.81 16.27 2.56
CA GLU A 208 -3.08 15.88 1.93
C GLU A 208 -3.09 15.92 0.39
N ALA A 209 -2.01 16.37 -0.25
CA ALA A 209 -2.00 16.63 -1.69
C ALA A 209 -2.36 15.39 -2.52
N VAL A 210 -1.80 14.23 -2.18
CA VAL A 210 -2.06 12.98 -2.92
C VAL A 210 -3.49 12.52 -2.75
N VAL A 211 -4.02 12.53 -1.53
CA VAL A 211 -5.41 12.10 -1.26
C VAL A 211 -6.39 13.04 -1.98
N ASN A 212 -6.15 14.36 -1.92
CA ASN A 212 -6.98 15.34 -2.62
C ASN A 212 -6.95 15.12 -4.13
N MET A 213 -5.77 14.85 -4.72
CA MET A 213 -5.66 14.55 -6.15
C MET A 213 -6.39 13.26 -6.53
N LEU A 214 -6.28 12.21 -5.72
CA LEU A 214 -7.02 10.98 -5.95
C LEU A 214 -8.54 11.21 -5.90
N MET A 215 -9.01 12.05 -4.98
CA MET A 215 -10.43 12.42 -4.90
C MET A 215 -10.89 13.21 -6.14
N GLU A 216 -9.99 13.94 -6.80
CA GLU A 216 -10.30 14.70 -8.01
C GLU A 216 -10.33 13.81 -9.27
N VAL A 217 -9.35 12.89 -9.41
CA VAL A 217 -9.21 12.10 -10.64
C VAL A 217 -10.00 10.79 -10.63
N VAL A 218 -10.42 10.28 -9.46
CA VAL A 218 -11.25 9.08 -9.39
C VAL A 218 -12.71 9.44 -9.60
N LYS A 219 -13.39 8.70 -10.48
CA LYS A 219 -14.80 8.93 -10.81
C LYS A 219 -15.72 8.80 -9.58
N PRO A 220 -16.90 9.44 -9.58
CA PRO A 220 -17.93 9.16 -8.60
C PRO A 220 -18.25 7.65 -8.51
N ALA A 221 -18.36 7.13 -7.29
CA ALA A 221 -18.48 5.69 -6.98
C ALA A 221 -17.26 4.83 -7.35
N GLY A 222 -16.15 5.43 -7.76
CA GLY A 222 -14.87 4.76 -7.84
C GLY A 222 -14.33 4.39 -6.45
N ALA A 223 -13.17 3.76 -6.40
CA ALA A 223 -12.55 3.36 -5.14
C ALA A 223 -11.09 3.83 -5.08
N ILE A 224 -10.60 4.07 -3.87
CA ILE A 224 -9.22 4.46 -3.61
C ILE A 224 -8.62 3.47 -2.62
N GLY A 225 -7.49 2.86 -3.00
CA GLY A 225 -6.65 2.09 -2.09
C GLY A 225 -5.49 2.97 -1.60
N ILE A 226 -5.23 2.96 -0.31
CA ILE A 226 -4.21 3.83 0.30
C ILE A 226 -3.18 2.98 1.06
N PRO A 227 -2.25 2.32 0.38
CA PRO A 227 -1.09 1.72 1.04
C PRO A 227 -0.06 2.74 1.52
N GLY A 228 -0.22 4.01 1.16
CA GLY A 228 0.58 5.11 1.65
C GLY A 228 0.51 5.24 3.18
N VAL A 229 1.65 5.54 3.81
CA VAL A 229 1.74 5.62 5.27
C VAL A 229 1.38 7.02 5.76
N TYR A 230 0.40 7.09 6.66
CA TYR A 230 0.01 8.31 7.37
C TYR A 230 0.25 8.10 8.87
N THR A 231 0.94 9.04 9.53
CA THR A 231 1.34 8.94 10.93
C THR A 231 0.54 9.89 11.82
N ASP A 232 0.91 9.99 13.09
CA ASP A 232 0.34 10.90 14.08
C ASP A 232 0.50 12.40 13.76
N GLN A 233 1.31 12.74 12.77
CA GLN A 233 1.45 14.10 12.26
C GLN A 233 0.37 14.46 11.23
N ASP A 234 -0.46 13.49 10.85
CA ASP A 234 -1.61 13.73 9.99
C ASP A 234 -2.54 14.78 10.66
N PRO A 235 -2.78 15.95 10.01
CA PRO A 235 -3.63 17.00 10.57
C PRO A 235 -5.08 16.55 10.76
N GLY A 236 -5.52 15.49 10.09
CA GLY A 236 -6.82 14.86 10.31
C GLY A 236 -6.88 13.90 11.49
N ALA A 237 -5.74 13.57 12.11
CA ALA A 237 -5.71 12.63 13.22
C ALA A 237 -6.30 13.24 14.50
N PRO A 238 -7.17 12.52 15.22
CA PRO A 238 -7.69 12.98 16.49
C PRO A 238 -6.57 13.20 17.51
N ALA A 239 -6.46 14.40 18.08
CA ALA A 239 -5.44 14.78 19.05
C ALA A 239 -5.34 13.84 20.27
N ALA A 240 -6.42 13.13 20.61
CA ALA A 240 -6.45 12.14 21.68
C ALA A 240 -5.67 10.85 21.34
N LEU A 241 -5.57 10.48 20.06
CA LEU A 241 -4.77 9.34 19.62
C LEU A 241 -3.29 9.69 19.59
N ASN A 242 -2.96 10.92 19.21
CA ASN A 242 -1.59 11.42 19.20
C ASN A 242 -0.99 11.45 20.61
N LYS A 243 -1.76 11.89 21.62
CA LYS A 243 -1.33 11.93 23.03
C LYS A 243 -1.08 10.57 23.66
N GLN A 244 -1.64 9.50 23.09
CA GLN A 244 -1.47 8.13 23.58
C GLN A 244 -0.35 7.37 22.84
N GLY A 245 0.38 8.02 21.93
CA GLY A 245 1.38 7.35 21.08
C GLY A 245 0.76 6.29 20.16
N LYS A 246 -0.56 6.29 20.04
CA LYS A 246 -1.25 5.44 19.07
C LYS A 246 -1.16 6.13 17.73
N ILE A 247 -0.33 5.59 16.88
CA ILE A 247 -0.21 6.07 15.51
C ILE A 247 -1.58 5.97 14.86
N ALA A 248 -2.04 7.10 14.37
CA ALA A 248 -3.11 7.12 13.40
C ALA A 248 -2.53 6.71 12.04
N TRP A 249 -2.18 5.44 11.91
CA TRP A 249 -2.19 4.84 10.59
C TRP A 249 -3.61 5.09 10.07
N ALA A 250 -3.75 5.50 8.82
CA ALA A 250 -5.07 5.71 8.24
C ALA A 250 -5.91 4.40 8.22
N PHE A 251 -5.92 3.72 9.34
CA PHE A 251 -6.50 2.44 9.55
C PHE A 251 -6.92 2.35 10.97
N PRO A 252 -7.96 2.23 11.28
CA PRO A 252 -8.82 1.11 11.30
C PRO A 252 -10.29 1.52 11.34
N PRO A 253 -11.19 0.57 11.36
CA PRO A 253 -12.62 0.80 11.44
C PRO A 253 -13.09 1.72 12.58
N ARG A 254 -12.22 2.13 13.49
CA ARG A 254 -12.56 3.07 14.58
C ARG A 254 -12.57 4.55 14.17
N LEU A 255 -11.97 4.92 13.04
CA LEU A 255 -12.15 6.27 12.47
C LEU A 255 -13.56 6.47 11.89
N GLY A 256 -14.23 5.39 11.50
CA GLY A 256 -15.64 5.41 11.10
C GLY A 256 -16.62 5.63 12.26
N SER A 257 -16.21 5.51 13.52
CA SER A 257 -17.07 5.74 14.69
C SER A 257 -17.00 7.15 15.27
N SER A 258 -16.02 7.97 14.89
CA SER A 258 -16.04 9.40 15.20
C SER A 258 -16.85 10.12 14.11
N ARG A 259 -18.13 10.29 14.38
CA ARG A 259 -19.00 11.16 13.61
C ARG A 259 -18.37 12.53 13.46
N ARG A 260 -17.63 12.77 12.35
CA ARG A 260 -17.51 14.10 11.74
C ARG A 260 -16.45 14.09 10.64
N SER A 261 -16.92 14.43 9.52
CA SER A 261 -16.43 14.53 8.16
C SER A 261 -16.68 13.23 7.38
N THR A 262 -17.91 13.09 6.93
CA THR A 262 -18.17 12.28 5.75
C THR A 262 -17.32 12.85 4.63
N PRO A 263 -16.42 12.06 4.03
CA PRO A 263 -15.91 12.44 2.72
C PRO A 263 -17.13 12.70 1.80
N PRO A 264 -17.00 13.58 0.83
CA PRO A 264 -18.11 13.81 -0.08
C PRO A 264 -18.62 12.45 -0.57
N ALA A 265 -19.95 12.31 -0.71
CA ALA A 265 -20.67 11.05 -0.92
C ALA A 265 -20.21 10.21 -2.14
N ASN A 266 -19.20 10.63 -2.84
CA ASN A 266 -18.77 10.16 -4.14
C ASN A 266 -17.49 9.31 -4.15
N ALA A 267 -16.77 9.19 -3.05
CA ALA A 267 -15.63 8.31 -2.98
C ALA A 267 -15.72 7.39 -1.76
N ARG A 268 -15.72 6.10 -1.99
CA ARG A 268 -15.48 5.11 -0.95
C ARG A 268 -13.98 4.89 -0.90
N SER A 269 -13.32 5.50 0.09
CA SER A 269 -11.94 5.16 0.42
C SER A 269 -11.95 3.89 1.26
N CYS A 270 -11.36 2.83 0.78
CA CYS A 270 -10.93 1.72 1.61
C CYS A 270 -9.46 1.94 1.92
N ILE A 271 -9.20 2.25 3.16
CA ILE A 271 -7.86 2.45 3.66
C ILE A 271 -7.42 1.14 4.29
N THR A 272 -6.44 0.47 3.72
CA THR A 272 -5.88 -0.78 4.26
C THR A 272 -4.38 -0.87 4.06
N THR A 273 -3.71 -1.41 5.06
CA THR A 273 -2.28 -1.74 4.99
C THR A 273 -2.08 -3.02 4.18
N ALA A 274 -0.91 -3.18 3.66
CA ALA A 274 -0.50 -4.40 2.99
C ALA A 274 -0.55 -5.61 3.93
N THR A 275 -1.02 -6.69 3.44
CA THR A 275 -0.93 -8.02 4.04
C THR A 275 0.31 -8.75 3.59
#